data_d195e8d11ab6adcaf7971000779de6b8
#
_entry.id   d195e8d11ab6adcaf7971000779de6b8
#
_cell.length_a   1.000
_cell.length_b   1.000
_cell.length_c   1.000
_cell.angle_alpha   90.00
_cell.angle_beta   90.00
_cell.angle_gamma   90.00
#
_symmetry.space_group_name_H-M   'P 1'
#
loop_
_entity.id
_entity.type
_entity.pdbx_description
1 polymer ?
#
loop_
_entity_poly.entity_id
_entity_poly.type
_entity_poly.pdbx_seq_one_letter_code
_entity_poly.pdbx_strand_id
1 'polypeptide(L)'
;IDIIFGTDFFTWEFPKGRNIVIGNPPFGRKGKLAMQFLNRCSEHCEVVAMILPSIFSKYTFINRVHPMMHMTYETTVTEFDRPDEIGKGPKVNCVFQIWEKSTELRPKIVRHTSCDDFDMTHRHYSRTSPDERERLKSYDFAIQQIQGKIRNCEDVTAGSVYFIKDNTPDKSVRSVMERVNFS
;
A
#
# COMPACT_ATOMS: atom_id res chain seq x y z
N ILE A 1 -6.23 -28.78 -22.94
CA ILE A 1 -6.35 -28.02 -21.66
C ILE A 1 -6.95 -28.98 -20.67
N ASP A 2 -6.18 -29.34 -19.65
CA ASP A 2 -6.67 -30.20 -18.58
C ASP A 2 -7.34 -29.33 -17.52
N ILE A 3 -8.61 -29.62 -17.22
CA ILE A 3 -9.35 -28.94 -16.17
C ILE A 3 -9.39 -29.86 -14.95
N ILE A 4 -8.80 -29.43 -13.85
CA ILE A 4 -8.73 -30.16 -12.59
C ILE A 4 -9.77 -29.58 -11.65
N PHE A 5 -10.74 -30.40 -11.23
CA PHE A 5 -11.79 -30.00 -10.29
C PHE A 5 -11.59 -30.64 -8.91
N GLY A 6 -12.03 -29.95 -7.87
CA GLY A 6 -12.10 -30.50 -6.52
C GLY A 6 -10.75 -30.65 -5.81
N THR A 7 -9.69 -30.04 -6.32
CA THR A 7 -8.36 -30.06 -5.69
C THR A 7 -8.13 -28.79 -4.91
N ASP A 8 -7.63 -28.91 -3.68
CA ASP A 8 -7.18 -27.77 -2.91
C ASP A 8 -5.88 -27.24 -3.52
N PHE A 9 -5.89 -25.96 -3.90
CA PHE A 9 -4.73 -25.29 -4.49
C PHE A 9 -3.48 -25.39 -3.60
N PHE A 10 -3.60 -25.36 -2.29
CA PHE A 10 -2.46 -25.41 -1.39
C PHE A 10 -1.82 -26.78 -1.24
N THR A 11 -2.53 -27.84 -1.62
CA THR A 11 -2.01 -29.22 -1.64
C THR A 11 -1.65 -29.69 -3.04
N TRP A 12 -2.00 -28.92 -4.08
CA TRP A 12 -1.68 -29.27 -5.45
C TRP A 12 -0.18 -29.21 -5.74
N GLU A 13 0.34 -30.23 -6.40
CA GLU A 13 1.73 -30.32 -6.80
C GLU A 13 1.93 -29.66 -8.16
N PHE A 14 2.79 -28.66 -8.22
CA PHE A 14 3.13 -27.99 -9.48
C PHE A 14 3.96 -28.94 -10.36
N PRO A 15 3.74 -28.94 -11.68
CA PRO A 15 4.57 -29.69 -12.61
C PRO A 15 6.04 -29.29 -12.50
N LYS A 16 6.94 -30.25 -12.77
CA LYS A 16 8.37 -29.95 -12.85
C LYS A 16 8.67 -29.09 -14.09
N GLY A 17 9.59 -28.15 -13.96
CA GLY A 17 10.02 -27.29 -15.05
C GLY A 17 9.57 -25.84 -14.90
N ARG A 18 9.52 -25.12 -16.01
CA ARG A 18 9.13 -23.70 -16.03
C ARG A 18 7.62 -23.59 -16.00
N ASN A 19 7.11 -22.97 -14.96
CA ASN A 19 5.68 -22.74 -14.78
C ASN A 19 5.35 -21.24 -14.89
N ILE A 20 4.22 -20.94 -15.52
CA ILE A 20 3.61 -19.63 -15.58
C ILE A 20 2.20 -19.76 -15.03
N VAL A 21 1.84 -18.88 -14.10
CA VAL A 21 0.49 -18.84 -13.53
C VAL A 21 -0.18 -17.51 -13.88
N ILE A 22 -1.41 -17.61 -14.38
CA ILE A 22 -2.28 -16.45 -14.61
C ILE A 22 -3.58 -16.73 -13.86
N GLY A 23 -4.05 -15.78 -13.05
CA GLY A 23 -5.26 -16.03 -12.29
C GLY A 23 -5.84 -14.83 -11.55
N ASN A 24 -7.00 -15.11 -10.96
CA ASN A 24 -7.70 -14.22 -10.04
C ASN A 24 -7.98 -15.01 -8.76
N PRO A 25 -7.06 -14.99 -7.79
CA PRO A 25 -7.22 -15.77 -6.57
C PRO A 25 -8.31 -15.17 -5.67
N PRO A 26 -8.93 -15.96 -4.80
CA PRO A 26 -9.83 -15.43 -3.78
C PRO A 26 -9.07 -14.49 -2.85
N PHE A 27 -9.61 -13.27 -2.62
CA PHE A 27 -8.87 -12.23 -1.90
C PHE A 27 -8.76 -12.49 -0.40
N GLY A 28 -9.84 -13.01 0.21
CA GLY A 28 -9.94 -13.19 1.65
C GLY A 28 -9.92 -11.84 2.42
N ARG A 29 -10.01 -11.93 3.75
CA ARG A 29 -10.02 -10.73 4.59
C ARG A 29 -8.70 -9.96 4.46
N LYS A 30 -8.76 -8.69 4.08
CA LYS A 30 -7.60 -7.80 3.88
C LYS A 30 -6.53 -8.38 2.93
N GLY A 31 -6.93 -9.13 1.92
CA GLY A 31 -6.01 -9.70 0.93
C GLY A 31 -5.13 -10.85 1.45
N LYS A 32 -5.44 -11.42 2.63
CA LYS A 32 -4.61 -12.47 3.23
C LYS A 32 -4.52 -13.72 2.36
N LEU A 33 -5.65 -14.15 1.82
CA LEU A 33 -5.70 -15.37 1.01
C LEU A 33 -4.99 -15.16 -0.33
N ALA A 34 -5.23 -14.01 -1.01
CA ALA A 34 -4.52 -13.66 -2.23
C ALA A 34 -2.99 -13.63 -2.05
N MET A 35 -2.50 -13.15 -0.90
CA MET A 35 -1.07 -13.18 -0.58
C MET A 35 -0.54 -14.60 -0.43
N GLN A 36 -1.30 -15.50 0.16
CA GLN A 36 -0.92 -16.93 0.27
C GLN A 36 -0.85 -17.58 -1.11
N PHE A 37 -1.84 -17.31 -1.99
CA PHE A 37 -1.82 -17.79 -3.37
C PHE A 37 -0.61 -17.27 -4.14
N LEU A 38 -0.34 -15.97 -4.09
CA LEU A 38 0.78 -15.35 -4.75
C LEU A 38 2.12 -15.96 -4.30
N ASN A 39 2.32 -16.10 -2.99
CA ASN A 39 3.56 -16.67 -2.46
C ASN A 39 3.71 -18.15 -2.78
N ARG A 40 2.63 -18.95 -2.74
CA ARG A 40 2.65 -20.34 -3.15
C ARG A 40 3.05 -20.50 -4.62
N CYS A 41 2.49 -19.67 -5.51
CA CYS A 41 2.91 -19.64 -6.91
C CYS A 41 4.37 -19.22 -7.06
N SER A 42 4.82 -18.24 -6.29
CA SER A 42 6.18 -17.71 -6.34
C SER A 42 7.26 -18.76 -6.02
N GLU A 43 6.94 -19.76 -5.23
CA GLU A 43 7.86 -20.87 -4.90
C GLU A 43 8.10 -21.79 -6.12
N HIS A 44 7.09 -21.95 -6.98
CA HIS A 44 7.05 -22.98 -8.01
C HIS A 44 7.02 -22.43 -9.45
N CYS A 45 6.87 -21.13 -9.64
CA CYS A 45 6.67 -20.52 -10.95
C CYS A 45 7.74 -19.48 -11.27
N GLU A 46 8.06 -19.35 -12.56
CA GLU A 46 8.95 -18.32 -13.10
C GLU A 46 8.21 -16.98 -13.25
N VAL A 47 6.92 -17.05 -13.62
CA VAL A 47 6.07 -15.87 -13.81
C VAL A 47 4.73 -16.09 -13.12
N VAL A 48 4.27 -15.05 -12.42
CA VAL A 48 2.96 -15.02 -11.77
C VAL A 48 2.25 -13.75 -12.16
N ALA A 49 1.13 -13.88 -12.86
CA ALA A 49 0.28 -12.77 -13.32
C ALA A 49 -1.09 -12.87 -12.64
N MET A 50 -1.44 -11.91 -11.79
CA MET A 50 -2.66 -12.00 -10.98
C MET A 50 -3.42 -10.69 -10.91
N ILE A 51 -4.76 -10.81 -10.86
CA ILE A 51 -5.65 -9.74 -10.42
C ILE A 51 -5.69 -9.79 -8.89
N LEU A 52 -5.31 -8.69 -8.26
CA LEU A 52 -5.15 -8.57 -6.81
C LEU A 52 -5.88 -7.33 -6.29
N PRO A 53 -6.28 -7.29 -5.01
CA PRO A 53 -6.79 -6.04 -4.42
C PRO A 53 -5.77 -4.90 -4.54
N SER A 54 -6.21 -3.67 -4.76
CA SER A 54 -5.34 -2.48 -4.92
C SER A 54 -4.37 -2.23 -3.74
N ILE A 55 -4.66 -2.80 -2.57
CA ILE A 55 -3.74 -2.77 -1.41
C ILE A 55 -2.39 -3.43 -1.70
N PHE A 56 -2.30 -4.30 -2.74
CA PHE A 56 -1.06 -4.95 -3.15
C PHE A 56 -0.05 -4.00 -3.81
N SER A 57 -0.47 -2.82 -4.27
CA SER A 57 0.43 -1.74 -4.72
C SER A 57 1.16 -1.05 -3.57
N LYS A 58 0.75 -1.29 -2.32
CA LYS A 58 1.43 -0.70 -1.16
C LYS A 58 2.74 -1.43 -0.87
N TYR A 59 3.78 -0.67 -0.56
CA TYR A 59 5.10 -1.21 -0.22
C TYR A 59 5.07 -2.30 0.87
N THR A 60 4.14 -2.19 1.83
CA THR A 60 3.96 -3.18 2.91
C THR A 60 3.47 -4.53 2.38
N PHE A 61 2.75 -4.57 1.27
CA PHE A 61 2.32 -5.79 0.59
C PHE A 61 3.40 -6.28 -0.37
N ILE A 62 4.00 -5.38 -1.16
CA ILE A 62 5.12 -5.70 -2.06
C ILE A 62 6.24 -6.40 -1.27
N ASN A 63 6.59 -5.88 -0.09
CA ASN A 63 7.63 -6.47 0.76
C ASN A 63 7.30 -7.86 1.34
N ARG A 64 6.05 -8.31 1.26
CA ARG A 64 5.60 -9.63 1.73
C ARG A 64 5.59 -10.68 0.62
N VAL A 65 5.71 -10.27 -0.63
CA VAL A 65 5.87 -11.19 -1.76
C VAL A 65 7.26 -11.82 -1.69
N HIS A 66 7.35 -13.08 -2.12
CA HIS A 66 8.61 -13.83 -2.12
C HIS A 66 9.76 -12.98 -2.68
N PRO A 67 10.90 -12.88 -1.98
CA PRO A 67 11.95 -11.90 -2.29
C PRO A 67 12.64 -12.10 -3.64
N MET A 68 12.58 -13.31 -4.22
CA MET A 68 13.09 -13.58 -5.57
C MET A 68 12.13 -13.11 -6.68
N MET A 69 10.90 -12.68 -6.33
CA MET A 69 9.93 -12.19 -7.30
C MET A 69 10.05 -10.68 -7.44
N HIS A 70 10.21 -10.21 -8.67
CA HIS A 70 10.27 -8.80 -9.03
C HIS A 70 9.01 -8.42 -9.79
N MET A 71 8.33 -7.36 -9.37
CA MET A 71 7.17 -6.86 -10.08
C MET A 71 7.63 -6.13 -11.33
N THR A 72 7.28 -6.66 -12.51
CA THR A 72 7.67 -6.12 -13.81
C THR A 72 6.57 -5.30 -14.47
N TYR A 73 5.32 -5.50 -14.03
CA TYR A 73 4.18 -4.76 -14.56
C TYR A 73 3.08 -4.59 -13.51
N GLU A 74 2.44 -3.42 -13.51
CA GLU A 74 1.22 -3.15 -12.75
C GLU A 74 0.29 -2.22 -13.54
N THR A 75 -1.00 -2.52 -13.53
CA THR A 75 -2.04 -1.62 -14.03
C THR A 75 -3.30 -1.71 -13.17
N THR A 76 -4.07 -0.63 -13.11
CA THR A 76 -5.35 -0.60 -12.39
C THR A 76 -6.43 -1.32 -13.19
N VAL A 77 -7.21 -2.15 -12.51
CA VAL A 77 -8.41 -2.78 -13.06
C VAL A 77 -9.62 -2.00 -12.55
N THR A 78 -10.26 -1.24 -13.43
CA THR A 78 -11.35 -0.32 -13.08
C THR A 78 -12.74 -0.95 -13.16
N GLU A 79 -12.88 -2.03 -13.92
CA GLU A 79 -14.16 -2.71 -14.15
C GLU A 79 -14.03 -4.17 -13.68
N PHE A 80 -14.50 -4.41 -12.50
CA PHE A 80 -14.60 -5.76 -11.94
C PHE A 80 -16.01 -5.98 -11.46
N ASP A 81 -16.88 -6.37 -12.41
CA ASP A 81 -18.25 -6.72 -12.10
C ASP A 81 -18.37 -8.18 -11.69
N ARG A 82 -19.11 -8.42 -10.62
CA ARG A 82 -19.58 -9.76 -10.31
C ARG A 82 -20.74 -10.09 -11.24
N PRO A 83 -20.74 -11.26 -11.93
CA PRO A 83 -21.77 -11.59 -12.91
C PRO A 83 -23.20 -11.59 -12.36
N ASP A 84 -23.34 -11.83 -11.06
CA ASP A 84 -24.60 -11.95 -10.32
C ASP A 84 -25.04 -10.66 -9.60
N GLU A 85 -24.20 -9.61 -9.60
CA GLU A 85 -24.46 -8.34 -8.91
C GLU A 85 -24.13 -7.12 -9.78
N ILE A 86 -24.46 -7.16 -11.08
CA ILE A 86 -24.22 -6.02 -11.99
C ILE A 86 -24.82 -4.75 -11.37
N GLY A 87 -23.95 -3.85 -10.89
CA GLY A 87 -24.32 -2.55 -10.36
C GLY A 87 -24.76 -2.50 -8.88
N LYS A 88 -24.70 -3.57 -8.11
CA LYS A 88 -25.20 -3.65 -6.71
C LYS A 88 -24.21 -4.12 -5.67
N GLY A 89 -22.94 -3.88 -5.79
CA GLY A 89 -21.96 -4.27 -4.73
C GLY A 89 -20.92 -3.19 -4.50
N PRO A 90 -20.18 -3.25 -3.38
CA PRO A 90 -19.04 -2.35 -3.20
C PRO A 90 -18.02 -2.65 -4.29
N LYS A 91 -17.69 -1.64 -5.11
CA LYS A 91 -16.62 -1.75 -6.12
C LYS A 91 -15.32 -2.11 -5.42
N VAL A 92 -14.75 -3.26 -5.78
CA VAL A 92 -13.44 -3.65 -5.29
C VAL A 92 -12.39 -3.12 -6.26
N ASN A 93 -11.63 -2.12 -5.81
CA ASN A 93 -10.51 -1.63 -6.61
C ASN A 93 -9.43 -2.72 -6.69
N CYS A 94 -9.11 -3.13 -7.90
CA CYS A 94 -8.13 -4.16 -8.18
C CYS A 94 -6.96 -3.62 -9.00
N VAL A 95 -5.86 -4.35 -8.97
CA VAL A 95 -4.70 -4.17 -9.84
C VAL A 95 -4.37 -5.50 -10.50
N PHE A 96 -3.89 -5.44 -11.73
CA PHE A 96 -3.27 -6.58 -12.38
C PHE A 96 -1.76 -6.41 -12.25
N GLN A 97 -1.10 -7.40 -11.67
CA GLN A 97 0.34 -7.39 -11.45
C GLN A 97 0.99 -8.59 -12.12
N ILE A 98 2.17 -8.38 -12.72
CA ILE A 98 3.05 -9.44 -13.22
C ILE A 98 4.33 -9.42 -12.37
N TRP A 99 4.65 -10.60 -11.87
CA TRP A 99 5.83 -10.87 -11.05
C TRP A 99 6.70 -11.91 -11.75
N GLU A 100 7.97 -11.62 -11.91
CA GLU A 100 8.93 -12.53 -12.55
C GLU A 100 10.02 -12.94 -11.57
N LYS A 101 10.42 -14.20 -11.63
CA LYS A 101 11.48 -14.74 -10.79
C LYS A 101 12.83 -14.25 -11.28
N SER A 102 13.63 -13.73 -10.36
CA SER A 102 14.97 -13.25 -10.61
C SER A 102 16.00 -14.15 -9.90
N THR A 103 17.23 -14.06 -10.31
CA THR A 103 18.39 -14.65 -9.60
C THR A 103 18.84 -13.78 -8.43
N GLU A 104 18.40 -12.54 -8.38
CA GLU A 104 18.76 -11.58 -7.33
C GLU A 104 17.58 -11.33 -6.40
N LEU A 105 17.87 -11.09 -5.13
CA LEU A 105 16.88 -10.73 -4.15
C LEU A 105 16.39 -9.29 -4.42
N ARG A 106 15.08 -9.12 -4.43
CA ARG A 106 14.47 -7.80 -4.50
C ARG A 106 14.75 -7.03 -3.20
N PRO A 107 15.30 -5.81 -3.28
CA PRO A 107 15.51 -4.98 -2.11
C PRO A 107 14.16 -4.65 -1.46
N LYS A 108 14.13 -4.65 -0.13
CA LYS A 108 12.95 -4.18 0.60
C LYS A 108 12.76 -2.69 0.38
N ILE A 109 11.53 -2.31 0.06
CA ILE A 109 11.15 -0.90 0.00
C ILE A 109 11.08 -0.41 1.45
N VAL A 110 12.02 0.43 1.82
CA VAL A 110 12.07 1.06 3.16
C VAL A 110 11.39 2.42 3.04
N ARG A 111 10.34 2.62 3.86
CA ARG A 111 9.81 3.96 4.02
C ARG A 111 10.73 4.71 4.98
N HIS A 112 11.37 5.75 4.50
CA HIS A 112 12.02 6.71 5.38
C HIS A 112 10.94 7.38 6.23
N THR A 113 11.01 7.15 7.55
CA THR A 113 10.08 7.73 8.52
C THR A 113 10.70 8.89 9.29
N SER A 114 11.97 9.16 9.04
CA SER A 114 12.73 10.27 9.61
C SER A 114 13.36 11.09 8.50
N CYS A 115 13.40 12.38 8.68
CA CYS A 115 14.09 13.35 7.88
C CYS A 115 14.80 14.29 8.85
N ASP A 116 16.08 14.60 8.62
CA ASP A 116 16.82 15.48 9.52
C ASP A 116 16.34 16.93 9.43
N ASP A 117 15.72 17.29 8.30
CA ASP A 117 15.19 18.63 8.06
C ASP A 117 13.93 18.92 8.88
N PHE A 118 13.17 17.89 9.30
CA PHE A 118 11.97 18.10 10.11
C PHE A 118 11.59 16.88 10.94
N ASP A 119 10.91 17.12 12.05
CA ASP A 119 10.20 16.12 12.84
C ASP A 119 8.72 16.15 12.49
N MET A 120 8.11 14.97 12.41
CA MET A 120 6.69 14.84 12.09
C MET A 120 5.97 13.99 13.12
N THR A 121 4.89 14.52 13.66
CA THR A 121 4.00 13.80 14.57
C THR A 121 2.58 13.76 14.02
N HIS A 122 2.03 12.55 13.87
CA HIS A 122 0.64 12.34 13.43
C HIS A 122 -0.29 12.20 14.64
N ARG A 123 -1.39 12.94 14.67
CA ARG A 123 -2.42 12.85 15.70
C ARG A 123 -3.83 12.97 15.09
N HIS A 124 -4.77 12.31 15.75
CA HIS A 124 -6.19 12.58 15.52
C HIS A 124 -6.65 13.62 16.56
N TYR A 125 -6.83 14.85 16.15
CA TYR A 125 -6.96 16.00 17.06
C TYR A 125 -8.06 15.83 18.12
N SER A 126 -9.25 15.32 17.76
CA SER A 126 -10.34 15.09 18.71
C SER A 126 -10.07 13.98 19.75
N ARG A 127 -9.06 13.13 19.53
CA ARG A 127 -8.64 12.06 20.46
C ARG A 127 -7.43 12.45 21.30
N THR A 128 -6.88 13.64 21.09
CA THR A 128 -5.69 14.15 21.74
C THR A 128 -6.11 14.89 23.03
N SER A 129 -5.39 14.67 24.12
CA SER A 129 -5.65 15.33 25.41
C SER A 129 -5.40 16.84 25.33
N PRO A 130 -6.02 17.66 26.23
CA PRO A 130 -5.78 19.09 26.26
C PRO A 130 -4.29 19.47 26.41
N ASP A 131 -3.56 18.79 27.30
CA ASP A 131 -2.15 19.06 27.55
C ASP A 131 -1.28 18.72 26.33
N GLU A 132 -1.63 17.66 25.61
CA GLU A 132 -0.92 17.29 24.37
C GLU A 132 -1.24 18.28 23.25
N ARG A 133 -2.48 18.79 23.15
CA ARG A 133 -2.84 19.85 22.18
C ARG A 133 -2.03 21.12 22.42
N GLU A 134 -1.82 21.50 23.68
CA GLU A 134 -1.00 22.66 24.01
C GLU A 134 0.46 22.46 23.55
N ARG A 135 1.02 21.26 23.79
CA ARG A 135 2.37 20.93 23.30
C ARG A 135 2.47 20.95 21.77
N LEU A 136 1.42 20.53 21.06
CA LEU A 136 1.39 20.53 19.59
C LEU A 136 1.39 21.93 18.97
N LYS A 137 0.99 22.97 19.72
CA LYS A 137 1.08 24.36 19.27
C LYS A 137 2.52 24.87 19.14
N SER A 138 3.49 24.19 19.78
CA SER A 138 4.92 24.51 19.65
C SER A 138 5.55 24.02 18.36
N TYR A 139 4.81 23.30 17.51
CA TYR A 139 5.26 22.90 16.17
C TYR A 139 5.11 24.09 15.20
N ASP A 140 5.90 24.10 14.14
CA ASP A 140 5.97 25.24 13.22
C ASP A 140 4.74 25.35 12.32
N PHE A 141 4.17 24.19 11.89
CA PHE A 141 2.94 24.14 11.10
C PHE A 141 2.30 22.75 11.13
N ALA A 142 1.08 22.67 10.59
CA ALA A 142 0.30 21.43 10.53
C ALA A 142 -0.24 21.15 9.12
N ILE A 143 -0.33 19.88 8.76
CA ILE A 143 -0.89 19.41 7.48
C ILE A 143 -2.12 18.56 7.77
N GLN A 144 -3.29 18.98 7.31
CA GLN A 144 -4.53 18.23 7.47
C GLN A 144 -4.60 17.09 6.45
N GLN A 145 -4.66 15.83 6.92
CA GLN A 145 -4.50 14.63 6.09
C GLN A 145 -5.49 14.53 4.91
N ILE A 146 -6.77 14.84 5.15
CA ILE A 146 -7.81 14.65 4.13
C ILE A 146 -7.79 15.74 3.04
N GLN A 147 -7.35 16.94 3.38
CA GLN A 147 -7.39 18.09 2.48
C GLN A 147 -6.01 18.51 1.97
N GLY A 148 -4.94 17.94 2.50
CA GLY A 148 -3.57 18.36 2.22
C GLY A 148 -3.28 19.82 2.61
N LYS A 149 -4.20 20.50 3.32
CA LYS A 149 -4.06 21.92 3.67
C LYS A 149 -3.01 22.12 4.75
N ILE A 150 -2.08 23.03 4.49
CA ILE A 150 -1.12 23.52 5.47
C ILE A 150 -1.79 24.63 6.29
N ARG A 151 -1.66 24.54 7.60
CA ARG A 151 -2.25 25.48 8.59
C ARG A 151 -1.23 25.82 9.66
N ASN A 152 -1.49 26.88 10.41
CA ASN A 152 -0.82 27.08 11.69
C ASN A 152 -1.34 26.06 12.70
N CYS A 153 -0.50 25.61 13.61
CA CYS A 153 -0.90 24.61 14.60
C CYS A 153 -2.06 25.05 15.50
N GLU A 154 -2.18 26.34 15.75
CA GLU A 154 -3.26 26.97 16.53
C GLU A 154 -4.62 26.88 15.82
N ASP A 155 -4.63 26.85 14.48
CA ASP A 155 -5.85 26.81 13.66
C ASP A 155 -6.43 25.39 13.50
N VAL A 156 -5.79 24.39 14.09
CA VAL A 156 -6.23 23.00 14.02
C VAL A 156 -7.34 22.76 15.03
N THR A 157 -8.51 22.37 14.53
CA THR A 157 -9.71 22.14 15.38
C THR A 157 -10.21 20.69 15.36
N ALA A 158 -9.91 19.93 14.31
CA ALA A 158 -10.42 18.55 14.13
C ALA A 158 -9.61 17.73 13.13
N GLY A 159 -9.87 16.42 13.11
CA GLY A 159 -9.41 15.47 12.10
C GLY A 159 -8.04 14.87 12.38
N SER A 160 -7.55 14.12 11.39
CA SER A 160 -6.20 13.56 11.37
C SER A 160 -5.22 14.58 10.82
N VAL A 161 -4.17 14.87 11.57
CA VAL A 161 -3.25 15.97 11.31
C VAL A 161 -1.82 15.54 11.54
N TYR A 162 -0.94 15.96 10.66
CA TYR A 162 0.50 15.89 10.82
C TYR A 162 1.00 17.24 11.34
N PHE A 163 1.65 17.24 12.49
CA PHE A 163 2.33 18.40 13.05
C PHE A 163 3.80 18.32 12.68
N ILE A 164 4.33 19.38 12.12
CA ILE A 164 5.69 19.46 11.59
C ILE A 164 6.51 20.45 12.40
N LYS A 165 7.66 20.00 12.87
CA LYS A 165 8.68 20.86 13.45
C LYS A 165 9.83 20.97 12.45
N ASP A 166 10.05 22.18 11.97
CA ASP A 166 11.07 22.47 10.97
C ASP A 166 12.43 22.63 11.67
N ASN A 167 13.37 21.74 11.34
CA ASN A 167 14.72 21.72 11.90
C ASN A 167 15.74 22.42 11.03
N THR A 168 15.33 22.94 9.86
CA THR A 168 16.24 23.67 8.98
C THR A 168 16.59 25.06 9.54
N PRO A 169 17.81 25.57 9.31
CA PRO A 169 18.24 26.87 9.84
C PRO A 169 17.39 28.03 9.33
N ASP A 170 16.92 27.94 8.09
CA ASP A 170 16.14 28.99 7.39
C ASP A 170 14.63 28.78 7.44
N LYS A 171 14.17 27.75 8.17
CA LYS A 171 12.74 27.38 8.27
C LYS A 171 12.05 27.21 6.91
N SER A 172 12.75 26.62 5.95
CA SER A 172 12.29 26.51 4.55
C SER A 172 11.33 25.34 4.28
N VAL A 173 11.19 24.38 5.20
CA VAL A 173 10.36 23.17 5.01
C VAL A 173 8.92 23.52 4.68
N ARG A 174 8.30 24.49 5.35
CA ARG A 174 6.94 24.94 5.07
C ARG A 174 6.78 25.38 3.62
N SER A 175 7.69 26.23 3.15
CA SER A 175 7.67 26.76 1.78
C SER A 175 7.85 25.65 0.71
N VAL A 176 8.62 24.61 1.01
CA VAL A 176 8.76 23.44 0.15
C VAL A 176 7.46 22.62 0.14
N MET A 177 6.88 22.37 1.32
CA MET A 177 5.64 21.60 1.45
C MET A 177 4.44 22.28 0.76
N GLU A 178 4.36 23.60 0.77
CA GLU A 178 3.31 24.37 0.07
C GLU A 178 3.32 24.18 -1.45
N ARG A 179 4.48 23.77 -2.04
CA ARG A 179 4.60 23.44 -3.46
C ARG A 179 4.21 22.01 -3.80
N VAL A 180 4.08 21.15 -2.80
CA VAL A 180 3.72 19.74 -2.98
C VAL A 180 2.20 19.62 -3.05
N ASN A 181 1.70 18.99 -4.10
CA ASN A 181 0.29 18.66 -4.19
C ASN A 181 0.02 17.39 -3.37
N PHE A 182 -0.72 17.52 -2.27
CA PHE A 182 -1.12 16.40 -1.40
C PHE A 182 -2.50 15.81 -1.76
N SER A 183 -3.08 16.19 -2.91
CA SER A 183 -4.37 15.69 -3.38
C SER A 183 -4.32 14.29 -4.00
#